data_231cb291b5e0ae8ba5d955d633dcdcb2
#
_entry.id   231cb291b5e0ae8ba5d955d633dcdcb2
#
_cell.length_a   1.000
_cell.length_b   1.000
_cell.length_c   1.000
_cell.angle_alpha   90.00
_cell.angle_beta   90.00
_cell.angle_gamma   90.00
#
_symmetry.space_group_name_H-M   'P 1'
#
loop_
_entity.id
_entity.type
_entity.pdbx_description
1 polymer ?
#
loop_
_entity_poly.entity_id
_entity_poly.type
_entity_poly.pdbx_seq_one_letter_code
_entity_poly.pdbx_strand_id
1 'polypeptide(L)'
;AGYERALREHGIEPDPELELHSAYYIDDAFESSKGVLKSDATAVFASSDNIALGLLKLLYAEDLRVPRDYSVVSYDNSAADTLFEPALTSIEQNSHELAAAALELMFARLEEDAESRERAASVTKILRPKVVVKDSVRWL
;
A
#
# COMPACT_ATOMS: atom_id res chain seq x y z
N ALA A 1 -8.42 -2.12 8.81
CA ALA A 1 -7.82 -2.80 9.98
C ALA A 1 -6.46 -2.18 10.43
N GLY A 2 -5.37 -2.20 9.61
CA GLY A 2 -4.06 -1.63 10.01
C GLY A 2 -4.08 -0.10 10.11
N TYR A 3 -4.66 0.56 9.13
CA TYR A 3 -4.84 2.01 9.09
C TYR A 3 -5.62 2.52 10.30
N GLU A 4 -6.80 2.01 10.54
CA GLU A 4 -7.63 2.40 11.70
C GLU A 4 -6.93 2.15 13.05
N ARG A 5 -6.19 1.02 13.16
CA ARG A 5 -5.41 0.75 14.35
C ARG A 5 -4.35 1.82 14.58
N ALA A 6 -3.61 2.18 13.54
CA ALA A 6 -2.59 3.23 13.64
C ALA A 6 -3.19 4.58 14.03
N LEU A 7 -4.35 4.97 13.50
CA LEU A 7 -5.05 6.18 13.91
C LEU A 7 -5.39 6.15 15.40
N ARG A 8 -6.04 5.06 15.88
CA ARG A 8 -6.42 4.93 17.29
C ARG A 8 -5.23 4.93 18.24
N GLU A 9 -4.12 4.27 17.85
CA GLU A 9 -2.87 4.29 18.63
C GLU A 9 -2.27 5.70 18.78
N HIS A 10 -2.62 6.62 17.88
CA HIS A 10 -2.23 8.04 17.94
C HIS A 10 -3.35 8.97 18.44
N GLY A 11 -4.43 8.42 19.00
CA GLY A 11 -5.55 9.19 19.55
C GLY A 11 -6.44 9.86 18.50
N ILE A 12 -6.41 9.35 17.25
CA ILE A 12 -7.22 9.84 16.13
C ILE A 12 -8.35 8.83 15.89
N GLU A 13 -9.59 9.28 15.95
CA GLU A 13 -10.73 8.44 15.59
C GLU A 13 -10.82 8.30 14.07
N PRO A 14 -10.99 7.07 13.55
CA PRO A 14 -11.20 6.86 12.12
C PRO A 14 -12.47 7.53 11.63
N ASP A 15 -12.38 8.23 10.52
CA ASP A 15 -13.50 8.84 9.83
C ASP A 15 -13.82 8.03 8.57
N PRO A 16 -14.99 7.37 8.48
CA PRO A 16 -15.37 6.60 7.31
C PRO A 16 -15.48 7.44 6.02
N GLU A 17 -15.72 8.74 6.11
CA GLU A 17 -15.81 9.63 4.94
C GLU A 17 -14.42 9.87 4.30
N LEU A 18 -13.34 9.62 5.05
CA LEU A 18 -11.96 9.67 4.57
C LEU A 18 -11.47 8.32 4.04
N GLU A 19 -12.28 7.25 4.12
CA GLU A 19 -11.97 5.94 3.56
C GLU A 19 -12.60 5.78 2.18
N LEU A 20 -11.82 6.10 1.14
CA LEU A 20 -12.28 6.01 -0.23
C LEU A 20 -12.05 4.60 -0.79
N HIS A 21 -13.09 4.03 -1.40
CA HIS A 21 -13.03 2.73 -2.02
C HIS A 21 -12.82 2.86 -3.53
N SER A 22 -11.87 2.08 -4.05
CA SER A 22 -11.54 2.03 -5.48
C SER A 22 -11.36 0.59 -5.93
N ALA A 23 -11.69 0.30 -7.18
CA ALA A 23 -11.15 -0.88 -7.84
C ALA A 23 -9.63 -0.70 -8.06
N TYR A 24 -8.93 -1.81 -8.33
CA TYR A 24 -7.47 -1.83 -8.40
C TYR A 24 -6.87 -1.11 -9.63
N TYR A 25 -7.72 -0.60 -10.53
CA TYR A 25 -7.29 0.02 -11.78
C TYR A 25 -7.07 1.52 -11.64
N ILE A 26 -6.10 2.06 -12.39
CA ILE A 26 -5.70 3.47 -12.33
C ILE A 26 -6.86 4.43 -12.63
N ASP A 27 -7.70 4.11 -13.61
CA ASP A 27 -8.81 4.99 -13.99
C ASP A 27 -9.94 4.99 -12.94
N ASP A 28 -10.23 3.85 -12.32
CA ASP A 28 -11.15 3.78 -11.19
C ASP A 28 -10.60 4.55 -9.98
N ALA A 29 -9.30 4.44 -9.73
CA ALA A 29 -8.62 5.19 -8.68
C ALA A 29 -8.65 6.71 -8.93
N PHE A 30 -8.51 7.15 -10.19
CA PHE A 30 -8.67 8.55 -10.57
C PHE A 30 -10.08 9.07 -10.21
N GLU A 31 -11.13 8.33 -10.56
CA GLU A 31 -12.51 8.72 -10.29
C GLU A 31 -12.82 8.73 -8.77
N SER A 32 -12.42 7.68 -8.04
CA SER A 32 -12.66 7.58 -6.60
C SER A 32 -11.87 8.61 -5.81
N SER A 33 -10.67 8.96 -6.25
CA SER A 33 -9.81 9.97 -5.60
C SER A 33 -10.40 11.38 -5.61
N LYS A 34 -11.43 11.65 -6.42
CA LYS A 34 -12.17 12.94 -6.38
C LYS A 34 -12.77 13.25 -5.01
N GLY A 35 -12.97 12.21 -4.18
CA GLY A 35 -13.35 12.36 -2.79
C GLY A 35 -12.31 13.10 -1.94
N VAL A 36 -11.02 12.92 -2.24
CA VAL A 36 -9.92 13.62 -1.53
C VAL A 36 -10.05 15.13 -1.66
N LEU A 37 -10.44 15.61 -2.85
CA LEU A 37 -10.58 17.06 -3.11
C LEU A 37 -11.75 17.71 -2.35
N LYS A 38 -12.64 16.90 -1.77
CA LYS A 38 -13.78 17.37 -0.98
C LYS A 38 -13.52 17.38 0.52
N SER A 39 -12.37 16.86 0.92
CA SER A 39 -11.93 16.79 2.31
C SER A 39 -10.87 17.84 2.60
N ASP A 40 -10.56 18.05 3.87
CA ASP A 40 -9.44 18.87 4.34
C ASP A 40 -8.16 18.03 4.58
N ALA A 41 -8.14 16.79 4.10
CA ALA A 41 -6.98 15.91 4.18
C ALA A 41 -5.78 16.50 3.43
N THR A 42 -4.61 16.47 4.03
CA THR A 42 -3.34 16.91 3.45
C THR A 42 -2.38 15.76 3.20
N ALA A 43 -2.78 14.55 3.55
CA ALA A 43 -2.00 13.33 3.32
C ALA A 43 -2.93 12.18 2.92
N VAL A 44 -2.46 11.33 2.02
CA VAL A 44 -3.19 10.17 1.53
C VAL A 44 -2.32 8.92 1.60
N PHE A 45 -2.87 7.86 2.17
CA PHE A 45 -2.33 6.51 2.09
C PHE A 45 -3.09 5.73 1.01
N ALA A 46 -2.41 5.40 -0.07
CA ALA A 46 -2.94 4.57 -1.14
C ALA A 46 -2.57 3.09 -0.89
N SER A 47 -3.54 2.19 -0.93
CA SER A 47 -3.35 0.77 -0.63
C SER A 47 -2.62 -0.02 -1.74
N SER A 48 -2.28 0.61 -2.85
CA SER A 48 -1.40 0.07 -3.91
C SER A 48 -0.81 1.21 -4.74
N ASP A 49 0.24 0.90 -5.49
CA ASP A 49 0.85 1.85 -6.43
C ASP A 49 -0.12 2.27 -7.54
N ASN A 50 -0.95 1.36 -8.04
CA ASN A 50 -1.96 1.70 -9.06
C ASN A 50 -2.97 2.74 -8.55
N ILE A 51 -3.38 2.62 -7.29
CA ILE A 51 -4.28 3.60 -6.67
C ILE A 51 -3.56 4.94 -6.47
N ALA A 52 -2.31 4.91 -6.02
CA ALA A 52 -1.49 6.12 -5.91
C ALA A 52 -1.34 6.82 -7.26
N LEU A 53 -1.14 6.07 -8.35
CA LEU A 53 -1.05 6.63 -9.71
C LEU A 53 -2.33 7.30 -10.16
N GLY A 54 -3.49 6.70 -9.89
CA GLY A 54 -4.79 7.31 -10.18
C GLY A 54 -4.98 8.63 -9.42
N LEU A 55 -4.59 8.66 -8.14
CA LEU A 55 -4.58 9.88 -7.33
C LEU A 55 -3.63 10.93 -7.89
N LEU A 56 -2.38 10.58 -8.22
CA LEU A 56 -1.41 11.52 -8.78
C LEU A 56 -1.90 12.11 -10.11
N LYS A 57 -2.50 11.30 -10.98
CA LYS A 57 -3.13 11.74 -12.23
C LYS A 57 -4.22 12.78 -11.98
N LEU A 58 -5.06 12.58 -10.94
CA LEU A 58 -6.09 13.53 -10.54
C LEU A 58 -5.46 14.83 -10.01
N LEU A 59 -4.55 14.74 -9.04
CA LEU A 59 -3.91 15.90 -8.44
C LEU A 59 -3.22 16.76 -9.51
N TYR A 60 -2.52 16.11 -10.44
CA TYR A 60 -1.87 16.80 -11.55
C TYR A 60 -2.88 17.51 -12.46
N ALA A 61 -4.03 16.89 -12.76
CA ALA A 61 -5.10 17.49 -13.58
C ALA A 61 -5.72 18.73 -12.91
N GLU A 62 -5.71 18.77 -11.56
CA GLU A 62 -6.22 19.90 -10.75
C GLU A 62 -5.13 20.91 -10.36
N ASP A 63 -3.93 20.85 -11.00
CA ASP A 63 -2.75 21.68 -10.72
C ASP A 63 -2.27 21.61 -9.26
N LEU A 64 -2.56 20.52 -8.56
CA LEU A 64 -2.09 20.24 -7.21
C LEU A 64 -0.78 19.46 -7.25
N ARG A 65 0.10 19.71 -6.29
CA ARG A 65 1.47 19.17 -6.27
C ARG A 65 1.72 18.28 -5.06
N VAL A 66 2.40 17.17 -5.31
CA VAL A 66 2.97 16.31 -4.29
C VAL A 66 4.46 16.63 -4.21
N PRO A 67 5.03 16.81 -3.05
CA PRO A 67 4.44 16.78 -1.70
C PRO A 67 3.91 18.13 -1.20
N ARG A 68 3.87 19.19 -2.04
CA ARG A 68 3.55 20.56 -1.61
C ARG A 68 2.15 20.66 -1.01
N ASP A 69 1.14 20.19 -1.75
CA ASP A 69 -0.28 20.29 -1.37
C ASP A 69 -0.75 19.02 -0.66
N TYR A 70 -0.29 17.86 -1.12
CA TYR A 70 -0.59 16.56 -0.54
C TYR A 70 0.67 15.73 -0.34
N SER A 71 0.79 15.09 0.83
CA SER A 71 1.72 13.98 1.03
C SER A 71 1.07 12.67 0.59
N VAL A 72 1.79 11.82 -0.13
CA VAL A 72 1.26 10.53 -0.61
C VAL A 72 2.20 9.41 -0.21
N VAL A 73 1.63 8.38 0.40
CA VAL A 73 2.32 7.11 0.68
C VAL A 73 1.58 6.00 -0.04
N SER A 74 2.32 5.12 -0.72
CA SER A 74 1.75 3.97 -1.42
C SER A 74 2.13 2.63 -0.78
N TYR A 75 1.68 1.56 -1.39
CA TYR A 75 1.98 0.19 -1.03
C TYR A 75 2.37 -0.58 -2.28
N ASP A 76 3.36 -1.46 -2.19
CA ASP A 76 3.99 -2.37 -3.12
C ASP A 76 5.45 -2.02 -3.43
N ASN A 77 5.82 -0.75 -3.55
CA ASN A 77 7.14 -0.25 -3.98
C ASN A 77 7.58 -0.88 -5.30
N SER A 78 6.70 -0.82 -6.30
CA SER A 78 6.98 -1.35 -7.63
C SER A 78 7.98 -0.47 -8.40
N ALA A 79 8.52 -0.98 -9.51
CA ALA A 79 9.42 -0.21 -10.36
C ALA A 79 8.76 1.10 -10.90
N ALA A 80 7.44 1.13 -10.99
CA ALA A 80 6.69 2.31 -11.40
C ALA A 80 6.87 3.50 -10.46
N ASP A 81 7.08 3.27 -9.16
CA ASP A 81 7.25 4.30 -8.13
C ASP A 81 8.40 5.28 -8.41
N THR A 82 9.41 4.84 -9.15
CA THR A 82 10.58 5.64 -9.51
C THR A 82 10.42 6.37 -10.85
N LEU A 83 9.37 6.03 -11.61
CA LEU A 83 9.07 6.65 -12.91
C LEU A 83 8.23 7.92 -12.76
N PHE A 84 7.71 8.18 -11.56
CA PHE A 84 6.90 9.36 -11.28
C PHE A 84 7.71 10.46 -10.61
N GLU A 85 7.33 11.68 -10.88
CA GLU A 85 7.87 12.89 -10.25
C GLU A 85 6.74 13.54 -9.42
N PRO A 86 6.84 13.53 -8.08
CA PRO A 86 7.92 12.97 -7.27
C PRO A 86 7.88 11.44 -7.15
N ALA A 87 9.03 10.82 -6.86
CA ALA A 87 9.10 9.40 -6.56
C ALA A 87 8.31 9.06 -5.30
N LEU A 88 7.49 7.99 -5.35
CA LEU A 88 6.58 7.66 -4.26
C LEU A 88 7.28 7.00 -3.07
N THR A 89 7.13 7.58 -1.89
CA THR A 89 7.33 6.88 -0.62
C THR A 89 6.36 5.71 -0.54
N SER A 90 6.87 4.50 -0.34
CA SER A 90 6.04 3.30 -0.44
C SER A 90 6.43 2.23 0.57
N ILE A 91 5.52 1.30 0.83
CA ILE A 91 5.75 0.13 1.66
C ILE A 91 6.18 -1.03 0.77
N GLU A 92 7.43 -1.47 0.94
CA GLU A 92 8.00 -2.61 0.20
C GLU A 92 7.67 -3.93 0.89
N GLN A 93 7.04 -4.84 0.15
CA GLN A 93 6.70 -6.17 0.63
C GLN A 93 7.85 -7.18 0.52
N ASN A 94 8.97 -6.84 -0.14
CA ASN A 94 10.06 -7.75 -0.46
C ASN A 94 9.59 -9.04 -1.15
N SER A 95 9.18 -8.91 -2.40
CA SER A 95 8.64 -10.01 -3.22
C SER A 95 9.58 -11.21 -3.33
N HIS A 96 10.90 -10.99 -3.31
CA HIS A 96 11.90 -12.07 -3.34
C HIS A 96 11.86 -12.93 -2.06
N GLU A 97 11.81 -12.30 -0.88
CA GLU A 97 11.69 -13.05 0.39
C GLU A 97 10.35 -13.78 0.47
N LEU A 98 9.28 -13.13 -0.01
CA LEU A 98 7.94 -13.74 -0.05
C LEU A 98 7.94 -14.99 -0.94
N ALA A 99 8.49 -14.88 -2.14
CA ALA A 99 8.61 -16.01 -3.07
C ALA A 99 9.48 -17.14 -2.49
N ALA A 100 10.64 -16.80 -1.91
CA ALA A 100 11.52 -17.79 -1.29
C ALA A 100 10.82 -18.52 -0.13
N ALA A 101 10.15 -17.78 0.76
CA ALA A 101 9.42 -18.35 1.88
C ALA A 101 8.26 -19.25 1.41
N ALA A 102 7.54 -18.85 0.37
CA ALA A 102 6.47 -19.65 -0.21
C ALA A 102 7.00 -20.97 -0.80
N LEU A 103 8.12 -20.90 -1.55
CA LEU A 103 8.76 -22.10 -2.10
C LEU A 103 9.29 -23.05 -1.01
N GLU A 104 9.94 -22.51 0.04
CA GLU A 104 10.39 -23.31 1.17
C GLU A 104 9.22 -24.08 1.82
N LEU A 105 8.11 -23.41 2.09
CA LEU A 105 6.92 -24.04 2.68
C LEU A 105 6.30 -25.06 1.73
N MET A 106 6.28 -24.77 0.44
CA MET A 106 5.76 -25.69 -0.58
C MET A 106 6.61 -26.95 -0.66
N PHE A 107 7.94 -26.84 -0.77
CA PHE A 107 8.83 -28.00 -0.85
C PHE A 107 8.80 -28.82 0.43
N ALA A 108 8.80 -28.20 1.61
CA ALA A 108 8.64 -28.90 2.87
C ALA A 108 7.36 -29.76 2.89
N ARG A 109 6.25 -29.23 2.37
CA ARG A 109 4.99 -29.95 2.25
C ARG A 109 5.02 -31.10 1.23
N LEU A 110 5.77 -30.95 0.15
CA LEU A 110 5.91 -32.00 -0.87
C LEU A 110 6.75 -33.20 -0.39
N GLU A 111 7.71 -32.96 0.51
CA GLU A 111 8.55 -33.99 1.10
C GLU A 111 7.82 -34.80 2.20
N GLU A 112 6.74 -34.30 2.78
CA GLU A 112 5.90 -35.02 3.74
C GLU A 112 5.14 -36.19 3.04
N ASP A 113 4.98 -37.29 3.73
CA ASP A 113 4.07 -38.35 3.29
C ASP A 113 2.58 -37.95 3.41
N ALA A 114 1.69 -38.67 2.75
CA ALA A 114 0.26 -38.35 2.69
C ALA A 114 -0.39 -38.27 4.09
N GLU A 115 0.00 -39.16 5.00
CA GLU A 115 -0.57 -39.24 6.33
C GLU A 115 -0.10 -38.07 7.20
N SER A 116 1.17 -37.68 7.09
CA SER A 116 1.75 -36.52 7.75
C SER A 116 1.14 -35.21 7.24
N ARG A 117 0.87 -35.09 5.93
CA ARG A 117 0.21 -33.90 5.35
C ARG A 117 -1.18 -33.66 5.91
N GLU A 118 -1.98 -34.73 6.10
CA GLU A 118 -3.33 -34.62 6.64
C GLU A 118 -3.33 -34.16 8.10
N ARG A 119 -2.31 -34.56 8.87
CA ARG A 119 -2.20 -34.29 10.30
C ARG A 119 -1.42 -32.99 10.62
N ALA A 120 -0.67 -32.47 9.67
CA ALA A 120 0.20 -31.33 9.92
C ALA A 120 -0.60 -30.05 10.16
N ALA A 121 -0.29 -29.36 11.24
CA ALA A 121 -0.81 -28.01 11.50
C ALA A 121 -0.36 -27.03 10.40
N SER A 122 -1.17 -25.99 10.17
CA SER A 122 -0.78 -24.92 9.26
C SER A 122 0.48 -24.19 9.78
N VAL A 123 1.47 -24.06 8.90
CA VAL A 123 2.69 -23.28 9.20
C VAL A 123 2.50 -21.87 8.66
N THR A 124 2.69 -20.88 9.52
CA THR A 124 2.63 -19.47 9.14
C THR A 124 4.02 -18.84 9.24
N LYS A 125 4.51 -18.24 8.16
CA LYS A 125 5.74 -17.45 8.13
C LYS A 125 5.38 -15.99 7.94
N ILE A 126 5.73 -15.16 8.92
CA ILE A 126 5.42 -13.72 8.90
C ILE A 126 6.66 -12.97 8.41
N LEU A 127 6.50 -12.25 7.31
CA LEU A 127 7.51 -11.34 6.76
C LEU A 127 7.12 -9.90 7.09
N ARG A 128 8.11 -9.08 7.45
CA ARG A 128 7.86 -7.68 7.81
C ARG A 128 8.15 -6.79 6.60
N PRO A 129 7.19 -5.98 6.18
CA PRO A 129 7.43 -4.98 5.14
C PRO A 129 8.35 -3.86 5.66
N LYS A 130 8.88 -3.07 4.73
CA LYS A 130 9.71 -1.88 5.01
C LYS A 130 9.08 -0.65 4.40
N VAL A 131 9.24 0.49 5.07
CA VAL A 131 8.93 1.79 4.47
C VAL A 131 10.16 2.27 3.70
N VAL A 132 10.01 2.51 2.41
CA VAL A 132 11.02 3.10 1.54
C VAL A 132 10.67 4.57 1.34
N VAL A 133 11.36 5.44 2.05
CA VAL A 133 11.12 6.88 2.02
C VAL A 133 11.72 7.47 0.75
N LYS A 134 10.93 8.26 0.02
CA LYS A 134 11.29 8.99 -1.18
C LYS A 134 10.72 10.42 -1.11
N ASP A 135 10.33 11.02 -2.23
CA ASP A 135 10.10 12.46 -2.34
C ASP A 135 8.62 12.88 -2.22
N SER A 136 7.70 11.92 -2.09
CA SER A 136 6.25 12.19 -2.08
C SER A 136 5.65 12.58 -0.73
N VAL A 137 6.47 12.70 0.30
CA VAL A 137 6.05 13.10 1.65
C VAL A 137 6.78 14.38 2.06
N ARG A 138 6.02 15.37 2.52
CA ARG A 138 6.57 16.59 3.09
C ARG A 138 6.92 16.37 4.56
N TRP A 139 8.15 16.68 4.92
CA TRP A 139 8.58 16.77 6.31
C TRP A 139 8.03 18.03 6.95
N LEU A 140 7.51 17.93 8.15
CA LEU A 140 7.00 19.04 8.96
C LEU A 140 8.12 19.68 9.75
#